data_6faa0c259b9fde1751d30057b844ca46
#
_entry.id   6faa0c259b9fde1751d30057b844ca46
#
_cell.length_a   1.000
_cell.length_b   1.000
_cell.length_c   1.000
_cell.angle_alpha   90.00
_cell.angle_beta   90.00
_cell.angle_gamma   90.00
#
_symmetry.space_group_name_H-M   'P 1'
#
loop_
_entity.id
_entity.type
_entity.pdbx_description
1 polymer ?
#
loop_
_entity_poly.entity_id
_entity_poly.type
_entity_poly.pdbx_seq_one_letter_code
_entity_poly.pdbx_strand_id
1 'polypeptide(L)'
;CVTTLHDPQGRRTVADFVNKFPTRLYPVGRLDYDTEGLLLLTNDGELAHRLQHPRYKVPKTYLVKVRGHPPAEALASLQQGVNLEDGITAPAELIVLEDDQKATWLSLTLREGRKHQVKRMCAAVGHPVLRLRRTKVGPIELDDLRPGEIRRLKSREVRSLRKNVGLERD
;
A
#
# COMPACT_ATOMS: atom_id res chain seq x y z
N CYS A 1 2.85 11.52 9.86
CA CYS A 1 4.23 11.06 9.67
C CYS A 1 4.53 10.90 8.18
N VAL A 2 5.69 11.34 7.73
CA VAL A 2 6.14 11.16 6.35
C VAL A 2 7.13 10.01 6.23
N THR A 3 7.08 9.28 5.11
CA THR A 3 7.93 8.12 4.84
C THR A 3 9.31 8.59 4.33
N THR A 4 10.11 9.12 5.25
CA THR A 4 11.49 9.55 5.01
C THR A 4 12.28 9.47 6.31
N LEU A 5 13.60 9.44 6.20
CA LEU A 5 14.50 9.52 7.36
C LEU A 5 14.82 10.97 7.74
N HIS A 6 14.57 11.91 6.85
CA HIS A 6 14.74 13.33 7.11
C HIS A 6 13.69 14.13 6.35
N ASP A 7 13.03 15.07 7.03
CA ASP A 7 12.04 15.96 6.43
C ASP A 7 12.44 17.43 6.62
N PRO A 8 12.70 18.16 5.52
CA PRO A 8 13.06 19.58 5.59
C PRO A 8 11.98 20.46 6.23
N GLN A 9 10.73 20.02 6.25
CA GLN A 9 9.60 20.75 6.85
C GLN A 9 9.40 20.44 8.34
N GLY A 10 10.26 19.60 8.94
CA GLY A 10 10.19 19.26 10.36
C GLY A 10 8.99 18.41 10.80
N ARG A 11 8.30 17.75 9.87
CA ARG A 11 7.21 16.83 10.22
C ARG A 11 7.75 15.54 10.83
N ARG A 12 6.93 14.85 11.63
CA ARG A 12 7.32 13.53 12.15
C ARG A 12 7.62 12.57 11.00
N THR A 13 8.74 11.89 11.11
CA THR A 13 9.25 10.99 10.08
C THR A 13 9.30 9.54 10.57
N VAL A 14 9.54 8.62 9.66
CA VAL A 14 9.81 7.21 9.99
C VAL A 14 11.06 7.08 10.87
N ALA A 15 12.02 8.01 10.78
CA ALA A 15 13.20 8.02 11.64
C ALA A 15 12.85 8.07 13.13
N ASP A 16 11.77 8.75 13.50
CA ASP A 16 11.30 8.82 14.89
C ASP A 16 10.94 7.45 15.47
N PHE A 17 10.65 6.49 14.63
CA PHE A 17 10.35 5.11 15.01
C PHE A 17 11.57 4.20 14.92
N VAL A 18 12.36 4.29 13.84
CA VAL A 18 13.48 3.37 13.58
C VAL A 18 14.68 3.62 14.48
N ASN A 19 14.90 4.85 14.93
CA ASN A 19 16.01 5.21 15.80
C ASN A 19 15.97 4.54 17.19
N LYS A 20 14.84 3.93 17.53
CA LYS A 20 14.67 3.18 18.78
C LYS A 20 15.26 1.78 18.73
N PHE A 21 15.64 1.31 17.56
CA PHE A 21 16.17 -0.05 17.37
C PHE A 21 17.70 -0.02 17.29
N PRO A 22 18.38 -1.06 17.83
CA PRO A 22 19.85 -1.15 17.80
C PRO A 22 20.40 -1.37 16.39
N THR A 23 19.58 -1.89 15.48
CA THR A 23 19.94 -2.15 14.08
C THR A 23 19.38 -1.05 13.21
N ARG A 24 20.16 -0.60 12.23
CA ARG A 24 19.69 0.36 11.25
C ARG A 24 18.58 -0.26 10.40
N LEU A 25 17.38 0.30 10.49
CA LEU A 25 16.23 -0.08 9.69
C LEU A 25 15.87 1.02 8.69
N TYR A 26 15.33 0.62 7.56
CA TYR A 26 14.81 1.55 6.56
C TYR A 26 13.48 1.05 5.99
N PRO A 27 12.62 1.98 5.54
CA PRO A 27 11.30 1.62 5.04
C PRO A 27 11.38 0.93 3.67
N VAL A 28 10.48 -0.02 3.47
CA VAL A 28 10.24 -0.67 2.18
C VAL A 28 9.17 0.14 1.45
N GLY A 29 9.59 1.01 0.53
CA GLY A 29 8.70 1.90 -0.19
C GLY A 29 8.22 3.07 0.66
N ARG A 30 7.11 3.65 0.21
CA ARG A 30 6.54 4.87 0.80
C ARG A 30 5.03 4.75 0.93
N LEU A 31 4.50 5.41 1.95
CA LEU A 31 3.10 5.80 2.01
C LEU A 31 3.00 7.30 1.75
N ASP A 32 2.01 7.74 0.98
CA ASP A 32 1.73 9.15 0.82
C ASP A 32 1.37 9.77 2.17
N TYR A 33 1.58 11.08 2.31
CA TYR A 33 1.39 11.78 3.59
C TYR A 33 0.00 11.56 4.21
N ASP A 34 -1.04 11.52 3.39
CA ASP A 34 -2.44 11.33 3.78
C ASP A 34 -2.92 9.87 3.69
N THR A 35 -2.02 8.93 3.38
CA THR A 35 -2.30 7.50 3.37
C THR A 35 -1.85 6.87 4.68
N GLU A 36 -2.76 6.15 5.30
CA GLU A 36 -2.49 5.37 6.51
C GLU A 36 -2.10 3.93 6.17
N GLY A 37 -1.66 3.18 7.16
CA GLY A 37 -1.59 1.73 7.10
C GLY A 37 -0.21 1.14 7.20
N LEU A 38 -0.08 -0.05 6.63
CA LEU A 38 1.07 -0.92 6.77
C LEU A 38 2.29 -0.39 6.04
N LEU A 39 3.39 -0.25 6.77
CA LEU A 39 4.71 0.04 6.22
C LEU A 39 5.70 -1.00 6.77
N LEU A 40 6.41 -1.69 5.88
CA LEU A 40 7.45 -2.63 6.27
C LEU A 40 8.77 -1.89 6.48
N LEU A 41 9.50 -2.31 7.50
CA LEU A 41 10.85 -1.83 7.82
C LEU A 41 11.79 -3.03 7.85
N THR A 42 12.99 -2.89 7.30
CA THR A 42 13.97 -3.96 7.24
C THR A 42 15.39 -3.43 7.23
N ASN A 43 16.35 -4.28 7.62
CA ASN A 43 17.78 -4.07 7.40
C ASN A 43 18.33 -4.91 6.23
N ASP A 44 17.46 -5.70 5.58
CA ASP A 44 17.82 -6.53 4.42
C ASP A 44 17.57 -5.74 3.13
N GLY A 45 18.64 -5.18 2.55
CA GLY A 45 18.57 -4.34 1.36
C GLY A 45 18.09 -5.06 0.12
N GLU A 46 18.45 -6.32 -0.05
CA GLU A 46 18.00 -7.12 -1.19
C GLU A 46 16.50 -7.39 -1.13
N LEU A 47 16.00 -7.78 0.04
CA LEU A 47 14.57 -7.99 0.25
C LEU A 47 13.79 -6.70 0.02
N ALA A 48 14.25 -5.58 0.57
CA ALA A 48 13.63 -4.27 0.37
C ALA A 48 13.58 -3.88 -1.10
N HIS A 49 14.67 -4.08 -1.84
CA HIS A 49 14.74 -3.77 -3.26
C HIS A 49 13.74 -4.60 -4.07
N ARG A 50 13.68 -5.91 -3.84
CA ARG A 50 12.78 -6.80 -4.57
C ARG A 50 11.30 -6.56 -4.24
N LEU A 51 10.99 -6.26 -2.99
CA LEU A 51 9.62 -5.92 -2.59
C LEU A 51 9.09 -4.65 -3.26
N GLN A 52 9.97 -3.74 -3.63
CA GLN A 52 9.63 -2.48 -4.30
C GLN A 52 9.69 -2.57 -5.82
N HIS A 53 10.50 -3.47 -6.37
CA HIS A 53 10.74 -3.50 -7.81
C HIS A 53 9.53 -4.06 -8.57
N PRO A 54 9.05 -3.36 -9.64
CA PRO A 54 7.85 -3.76 -10.40
C PRO A 54 7.89 -5.17 -10.97
N ARG A 55 9.09 -5.68 -11.26
CA ARG A 55 9.31 -7.03 -11.80
C ARG A 55 8.65 -8.12 -10.95
N TYR A 56 8.66 -7.97 -9.64
CA TYR A 56 8.18 -8.99 -8.72
C TYR A 56 6.68 -8.92 -8.46
N LYS A 57 6.02 -7.88 -8.91
CA LYS A 57 4.56 -7.71 -8.87
C LYS A 57 3.95 -8.03 -7.50
N VAL A 58 4.62 -7.60 -6.44
CA VAL A 58 4.16 -7.83 -5.06
C VAL A 58 2.82 -7.14 -4.87
N PRO A 59 1.75 -7.88 -4.51
CA PRO A 59 0.43 -7.29 -4.34
C PRO A 59 0.37 -6.40 -3.11
N LYS A 60 -0.34 -5.27 -3.24
CA LYS A 60 -0.63 -4.35 -2.15
C LYS A 60 -2.13 -4.14 -2.11
N THR A 61 -2.73 -4.35 -0.96
CA THR A 61 -4.17 -4.19 -0.77
C THR A 61 -4.46 -2.94 0.02
N TYR A 62 -5.44 -2.19 -0.46
CA TYR A 62 -5.88 -0.94 0.12
C TYR A 62 -7.35 -1.01 0.51
N LEU A 63 -7.67 -0.48 1.68
CA LEU A 63 -9.01 -0.14 2.07
C LEU A 63 -9.27 1.30 1.63
N VAL A 64 -10.26 1.50 0.76
CA VAL A 64 -10.50 2.77 0.09
C VAL A 64 -11.93 3.23 0.35
N LYS A 65 -12.09 4.41 0.92
CA LYS A 65 -13.38 5.08 0.97
C LYS A 65 -13.47 6.07 -0.17
N VAL A 66 -14.42 5.88 -1.06
CA VAL A 66 -14.65 6.79 -2.20
C VAL A 66 -15.95 7.54 -2.04
N ARG A 67 -16.01 8.75 -2.62
CA ARG A 67 -17.24 9.55 -2.65
C ARG A 67 -18.28 8.89 -3.56
N GLY A 68 -19.53 8.87 -3.09
CA GLY A 68 -20.65 8.38 -3.86
C GLY A 68 -20.71 6.86 -3.96
N HIS A 69 -21.46 6.39 -4.91
CA HIS A 69 -21.71 4.97 -5.14
C HIS A 69 -21.29 4.61 -6.57
N PRO A 70 -20.07 4.08 -6.78
CA PRO A 70 -19.60 3.74 -8.12
C PRO A 70 -20.54 2.76 -8.81
N PRO A 71 -21.04 3.08 -10.03
CA PRO A 71 -21.83 2.13 -10.81
C PRO A 71 -20.95 0.98 -11.32
N ALA A 72 -21.58 -0.07 -11.82
CA ALA A 72 -20.90 -1.24 -12.34
C ALA A 72 -19.80 -0.92 -13.37
N GLU A 73 -20.02 0.09 -14.20
CA GLU A 73 -19.05 0.55 -15.21
C GLU A 73 -17.79 1.12 -14.58
N ALA A 74 -17.92 1.92 -13.53
CA ALA A 74 -16.78 2.50 -12.81
C ALA A 74 -15.99 1.39 -12.09
N LEU A 75 -16.67 0.46 -11.45
CA LEU A 75 -16.05 -0.70 -10.79
C LEU A 75 -15.31 -1.58 -11.81
N ALA A 76 -15.91 -1.84 -12.96
CA ALA A 76 -15.28 -2.61 -14.03
C ALA A 76 -14.02 -1.92 -14.55
N SER A 77 -14.04 -0.59 -14.70
CA SER A 77 -12.86 0.19 -15.11
C SER A 77 -11.72 0.07 -14.10
N LEU A 78 -12.03 0.15 -12.80
CA LEU A 78 -11.03 -0.03 -11.76
C LEU A 78 -10.39 -1.43 -11.81
N GLN A 79 -11.16 -2.46 -12.13
CA GLN A 79 -10.67 -3.84 -12.23
C GLN A 79 -9.88 -4.11 -13.51
N GLN A 80 -10.33 -3.59 -14.64
CA GLN A 80 -9.76 -3.89 -15.95
C GLN A 80 -8.58 -2.99 -16.31
N GLY A 81 -8.58 -1.78 -15.81
CA GLY A 81 -7.58 -0.76 -16.08
C GLY A 81 -8.19 0.59 -16.37
N VAL A 82 -7.57 1.63 -15.85
CA VAL A 82 -7.98 3.03 -16.02
C VAL A 82 -6.94 3.74 -16.86
N ASN A 83 -7.39 4.52 -17.83
CA ASN A 83 -6.50 5.32 -18.67
C ASN A 83 -6.08 6.58 -17.90
N LEU A 84 -4.84 6.61 -17.45
CA LEU A 84 -4.20 7.75 -16.79
C LEU A 84 -3.24 8.45 -17.76
N GLU A 85 -2.71 9.61 -17.38
CA GLU A 85 -1.72 10.34 -18.20
C GLU A 85 -0.48 9.51 -18.53
N ASP A 86 -0.05 8.67 -17.59
CA ASP A 86 1.12 7.81 -17.71
C ASP A 86 0.77 6.40 -18.23
N GLY A 87 -0.41 6.22 -18.81
CA GLY A 87 -0.87 5.00 -19.46
C GLY A 87 -1.95 4.25 -18.70
N ILE A 88 -2.45 3.18 -19.32
CA ILE A 88 -3.48 2.33 -18.73
C ILE A 88 -2.92 1.58 -17.54
N THR A 89 -3.64 1.56 -16.42
CA THR A 89 -3.24 0.81 -15.23
C THR A 89 -3.41 -0.69 -15.46
N ALA A 90 -2.57 -1.48 -14.77
CA ALA A 90 -2.70 -2.93 -14.79
C ALA A 90 -4.03 -3.37 -14.16
N PRO A 91 -4.56 -4.55 -14.53
CA PRO A 91 -5.74 -5.12 -13.88
C PRO A 91 -5.56 -5.20 -12.37
N ALA A 92 -6.64 -4.93 -11.65
CA ALA A 92 -6.67 -4.94 -10.19
C ALA A 92 -7.80 -5.83 -9.67
N GLU A 93 -7.63 -6.35 -8.46
CA GLU A 93 -8.69 -7.06 -7.75
C GLU A 93 -9.50 -6.05 -6.94
N LEU A 94 -10.82 -6.14 -6.99
CA LEU A 94 -11.70 -5.20 -6.30
C LEU A 94 -12.84 -5.95 -5.61
N ILE A 95 -13.09 -5.57 -4.35
CA ILE A 95 -14.24 -6.07 -3.58
C ILE A 95 -14.97 -4.85 -3.03
N VAL A 96 -16.28 -4.77 -3.27
CA VAL A 96 -17.14 -3.78 -2.62
C VAL A 96 -17.46 -4.31 -1.22
N LEU A 97 -17.15 -3.53 -0.18
CA LEU A 97 -17.30 -3.95 1.21
C LEU A 97 -18.63 -3.48 1.79
N GLU A 98 -18.85 -2.19 1.85
CA GLU A 98 -20.09 -1.62 2.34
C GLU A 98 -20.34 -0.22 1.81
N ASP A 99 -21.60 0.19 1.81
CA ASP A 99 -22.02 1.52 1.45
C ASP A 99 -22.49 2.28 2.69
N ASP A 100 -22.22 3.57 2.74
CA ASP A 100 -22.91 4.50 3.60
C ASP A 100 -23.71 5.50 2.74
N GLN A 101 -24.36 6.49 3.36
CA GLN A 101 -25.26 7.41 2.64
C GLN A 101 -24.58 8.19 1.51
N LYS A 102 -23.27 8.45 1.60
CA LYS A 102 -22.56 9.35 0.69
C LYS A 102 -21.25 8.76 0.14
N ALA A 103 -20.91 7.56 0.54
CA ALA A 103 -19.63 6.95 0.21
C ALA A 103 -19.70 5.44 0.12
N THR A 104 -18.69 4.86 -0.49
CA THR A 104 -18.54 3.41 -0.64
C THR A 104 -17.16 2.98 -0.16
N TRP A 105 -17.09 1.89 0.58
CA TRP A 105 -15.85 1.26 0.98
C TRP A 105 -15.50 0.13 0.02
N LEU A 106 -14.27 0.18 -0.48
CA LEU A 106 -13.72 -0.81 -1.41
C LEU A 106 -12.45 -1.43 -0.84
N SER A 107 -12.21 -2.69 -1.17
CA SER A 107 -10.90 -3.33 -1.06
C SER A 107 -10.30 -3.43 -2.46
N LEU A 108 -9.15 -2.81 -2.68
CA LEU A 108 -8.49 -2.75 -3.98
C LEU A 108 -7.07 -3.30 -3.85
N THR A 109 -6.75 -4.33 -4.66
CA THR A 109 -5.42 -4.95 -4.68
C THR A 109 -4.72 -4.65 -5.99
N LEU A 110 -3.55 -4.02 -5.90
CA LEU A 110 -2.71 -3.64 -7.02
C LEU A 110 -1.40 -4.44 -7.00
N ARG A 111 -0.89 -4.75 -8.19
CA ARG A 111 0.43 -5.40 -8.37
C ARG A 111 1.46 -4.47 -8.98
N GLU A 112 1.14 -3.20 -9.08
CA GLU A 112 2.03 -2.11 -9.48
C GLU A 112 1.93 -0.96 -8.46
N GLY A 113 2.82 0.01 -8.53
CA GLY A 113 2.86 1.09 -7.56
C GLY A 113 3.28 2.41 -8.20
N ARG A 114 2.41 3.00 -9.01
CA ARG A 114 2.62 4.34 -9.56
C ARG A 114 2.33 5.40 -8.51
N LYS A 115 2.91 6.57 -8.66
CA LYS A 115 2.69 7.70 -7.76
C LYS A 115 1.19 8.04 -7.67
N HIS A 116 0.65 8.07 -6.45
CA HIS A 116 -0.76 8.38 -6.15
C HIS A 116 -1.76 7.54 -6.97
N GLN A 117 -1.42 6.29 -7.25
CA GLN A 117 -2.16 5.49 -8.22
C GLN A 117 -3.63 5.29 -7.84
N VAL A 118 -3.91 4.85 -6.61
CA VAL A 118 -5.29 4.60 -6.16
C VAL A 118 -6.13 5.87 -6.25
N LYS A 119 -5.58 6.99 -5.78
CA LYS A 119 -6.28 8.28 -5.82
C LYS A 119 -6.59 8.73 -7.24
N ARG A 120 -5.62 8.60 -8.15
CA ARG A 120 -5.80 8.96 -9.56
C ARG A 120 -6.79 8.05 -10.28
N MET A 121 -6.75 6.75 -10.01
CA MET A 121 -7.69 5.79 -10.59
C MET A 121 -9.13 6.10 -10.17
N CYS A 122 -9.36 6.29 -8.89
CA CYS A 122 -10.70 6.57 -8.36
C CYS A 122 -11.23 7.93 -8.84
N ALA A 123 -10.39 8.95 -8.88
CA ALA A 123 -10.76 10.27 -9.42
C ALA A 123 -11.12 10.19 -10.91
N ALA A 124 -10.37 9.41 -11.69
CA ALA A 124 -10.61 9.26 -13.13
C ALA A 124 -11.95 8.61 -13.46
N VAL A 125 -12.48 7.75 -12.58
CA VAL A 125 -13.81 7.15 -12.73
C VAL A 125 -14.92 7.97 -12.05
N GLY A 126 -14.59 9.17 -11.54
CA GLY A 126 -15.56 10.10 -10.95
C GLY A 126 -15.88 9.90 -9.48
N HIS A 127 -15.09 9.10 -8.78
CA HIS A 127 -15.29 8.78 -7.35
C HIS A 127 -14.02 9.03 -6.54
N PRO A 128 -13.74 10.29 -6.17
CA PRO A 128 -12.51 10.65 -5.46
C PRO A 128 -12.36 9.91 -4.13
N VAL A 129 -11.13 9.59 -3.79
CA VAL A 129 -10.79 8.95 -2.51
C VAL A 129 -10.97 9.93 -1.35
N LEU A 130 -11.73 9.51 -0.34
CA LEU A 130 -11.94 10.23 0.92
C LEU A 130 -11.00 9.73 2.01
N ARG A 131 -10.75 8.42 2.06
CA ARG A 131 -9.80 7.79 2.99
C ARG A 131 -9.08 6.65 2.28
N LEU A 132 -7.81 6.46 2.63
CA LEU A 132 -6.96 5.44 2.04
C LEU A 132 -6.08 4.82 3.11
N ARG A 133 -6.14 3.48 3.24
CA ARG A 133 -5.31 2.72 4.17
C ARG A 133 -4.74 1.50 3.46
N ARG A 134 -3.43 1.33 3.51
CA ARG A 134 -2.82 0.09 3.03
C ARG A 134 -2.91 -0.99 4.12
N THR A 135 -3.64 -2.06 3.82
CA THR A 135 -3.94 -3.11 4.79
C THR A 135 -3.08 -4.37 4.60
N LYS A 136 -2.46 -4.52 3.42
CA LYS A 136 -1.67 -5.71 3.12
C LYS A 136 -0.54 -5.40 2.15
N VAL A 137 0.62 -6.00 2.37
CA VAL A 137 1.77 -6.00 1.46
C VAL A 137 2.25 -7.44 1.33
N GLY A 138 2.10 -8.01 0.12
CA GLY A 138 2.36 -9.43 -0.08
C GLY A 138 1.54 -10.28 0.88
N PRO A 139 2.17 -11.18 1.64
CA PRO A 139 1.49 -12.02 2.62
C PRO A 139 1.27 -11.34 3.98
N ILE A 140 1.79 -10.13 4.19
CA ILE A 140 1.75 -9.45 5.49
C ILE A 140 0.51 -8.59 5.59
N GLU A 141 -0.26 -8.80 6.65
CA GLU A 141 -1.48 -8.05 6.95
C GLU A 141 -1.28 -7.08 8.11
N LEU A 142 -1.98 -5.94 8.05
CA LEU A 142 -1.97 -4.93 9.09
C LEU A 142 -2.62 -5.44 10.39
N ASP A 143 -3.70 -6.23 10.24
CA ASP A 143 -4.51 -6.75 11.35
C ASP A 143 -4.88 -5.66 12.37
N ASP A 144 -4.62 -5.90 13.66
CA ASP A 144 -4.97 -5.01 14.76
C ASP A 144 -3.91 -3.96 15.09
N LEU A 145 -2.86 -3.85 14.27
CA LEU A 145 -1.79 -2.88 14.50
C LEU A 145 -2.32 -1.45 14.39
N ARG A 146 -2.17 -0.68 15.45
CA ARG A 146 -2.66 0.70 15.52
C ARG A 146 -1.64 1.69 14.95
N PRO A 147 -2.08 2.90 14.56
CA PRO A 147 -1.15 3.96 14.15
C PRO A 147 -0.07 4.20 15.18
N GLY A 148 1.19 4.22 14.73
CA GLY A 148 2.36 4.41 15.59
C GLY A 148 2.87 3.15 16.27
N GLU A 149 2.15 2.04 16.19
CA GLU A 149 2.62 0.77 16.73
C GLU A 149 3.57 0.08 15.76
N ILE A 150 4.54 -0.64 16.32
CA ILE A 150 5.50 -1.45 15.58
C ILE A 150 5.47 -2.86 16.15
N ARG A 151 5.46 -3.85 15.27
CA ARG A 151 5.67 -5.25 15.66
C ARG A 151 6.78 -5.89 14.84
N ARG A 152 7.45 -6.84 15.44
CA ARG A 152 8.39 -7.68 14.71
C ARG A 152 7.64 -8.74 13.92
N LEU A 153 8.04 -8.97 12.66
CA LEU A 153 7.52 -10.06 11.86
C LEU A 153 7.98 -11.41 12.43
N LYS A 154 7.09 -12.40 12.39
CA LYS A 154 7.41 -13.78 12.73
C LYS A 154 8.29 -14.40 11.65
N SER A 155 9.12 -15.39 12.01
CA SER A 155 9.99 -16.06 11.04
C SER A 155 9.25 -16.58 9.82
N ARG A 156 8.06 -17.14 10.01
CA ARG A 156 7.20 -17.61 8.91
C ARG A 156 6.76 -16.49 7.95
N GLU A 157 6.51 -15.29 8.48
CA GLU A 157 6.14 -14.13 7.68
C GLU A 157 7.33 -13.65 6.84
N VAL A 158 8.51 -13.57 7.44
CA VAL A 158 9.75 -13.22 6.73
C VAL A 158 10.04 -14.23 5.63
N ARG A 159 9.92 -15.53 5.92
CA ARG A 159 10.11 -16.58 4.93
C ARG A 159 9.13 -16.44 3.76
N SER A 160 7.86 -16.18 4.05
CA SER A 160 6.84 -15.97 3.02
C SER A 160 7.14 -14.76 2.13
N LEU A 161 7.58 -13.64 2.71
CA LEU A 161 8.02 -12.47 1.94
C LEU A 161 9.20 -12.82 1.02
N ARG A 162 10.19 -13.53 1.54
CA ARG A 162 11.38 -13.94 0.77
C ARG A 162 11.02 -14.86 -0.39
N LYS A 163 10.12 -15.82 -0.17
CA LYS A 163 9.59 -16.69 -1.22
C LYS A 163 8.91 -15.90 -2.35
N ASN A 164 8.08 -14.93 -1.99
CA ASN A 164 7.34 -14.12 -2.97
C ASN A 164 8.25 -13.35 -3.94
N VAL A 165 9.49 -13.11 -3.57
CA VAL A 165 10.46 -12.38 -4.40
C VAL A 165 11.64 -13.24 -4.82
N GLY A 166 11.54 -14.56 -4.70
CA GLY A 166 12.55 -15.52 -5.18
C GLY A 166 13.85 -15.54 -4.39
N LEU A 167 13.84 -15.09 -3.14
CA LEU A 167 15.02 -15.14 -2.24
C LEU A 167 15.08 -16.41 -1.40
N GLU A 168 14.03 -17.21 -1.40
CA GLU A 168 13.96 -18.49 -0.68
C GLU A 168 13.22 -19.50 -1.55
N ARG A 169 13.69 -20.74 -1.56
CA ARG A 169 13.05 -21.86 -2.26
C ARG A 169 12.27 -22.71 -1.26
N ASP A 170 11.36 -23.54 -1.78
CA ASP A 170 10.64 -24.54 -0.98
C ASP A 170 11.56 -25.61 -0.43
#